data_65fb28a58eca279207d6ecc51f3bc6a6
#
_entry.id   65fb28a58eca279207d6ecc51f3bc6a6
#
_cell.length_a   1.000
_cell.length_b   1.000
_cell.length_c   1.000
_cell.angle_alpha   90.00
_cell.angle_beta   90.00
_cell.angle_gamma   90.00
#
_symmetry.space_group_name_H-M   'P 1'
#
loop_
_entity.id
_entity.type
_entity.pdbx_description
1 polymer ?
#
loop_
_entity_poly.entity_id
_entity_poly.type
_entity_poly.pdbx_seq_one_letter_code
_entity_poly.pdbx_strand_id
1 'polypeptide(L)'
;MPNRSSGQNIQNHKLRGEWAELRFMQRATERGFRVTKPWGETAPYDIATDHHGHFLRVQVKCTIYQRGNSYACTICSSHVVYTPHQLDFFAALVIPVDTWYILPIRATHNQPVIVLSPHLTKSKYGPYQEAWHLLTRAESPA
;
A
#
# COMPACT_ATOMS: atom_id res chain seq x y z
N MET A 1 -13.87 23.38 -3.90
CA MET A 1 -14.43 22.02 -3.89
C MET A 1 -13.31 21.02 -4.03
N PRO A 2 -13.20 20.09 -3.10
CA PRO A 2 -12.20 19.04 -3.28
C PRO A 2 -12.52 18.25 -4.56
N ASN A 3 -11.51 18.02 -5.37
CA ASN A 3 -11.65 17.24 -6.59
C ASN A 3 -11.88 15.78 -6.22
N ARG A 4 -13.11 15.30 -6.39
CA ARG A 4 -13.47 13.91 -6.08
C ARG A 4 -13.12 12.91 -7.18
N SER A 5 -12.34 13.35 -8.18
CA SER A 5 -11.98 12.47 -9.30
C SER A 5 -10.90 11.43 -8.95
N SER A 6 -10.37 11.45 -7.73
CA SER A 6 -9.24 10.63 -7.29
C SER A 6 -9.65 9.28 -6.71
N GLY A 7 -10.68 8.65 -7.23
CA GLY A 7 -11.11 7.33 -6.78
C GLY A 7 -12.17 7.33 -5.68
N GLN A 8 -12.47 8.47 -5.06
CA GLN A 8 -13.49 8.56 -3.99
C GLN A 8 -14.89 8.21 -4.49
N ASN A 9 -15.17 8.45 -5.77
CA ASN A 9 -16.46 8.20 -6.36
C ASN A 9 -16.65 6.76 -6.85
N ILE A 10 -15.62 5.93 -6.76
CA ILE A 10 -15.71 4.53 -7.15
C ILE A 10 -16.37 3.76 -6.01
N GLN A 11 -17.63 3.41 -6.18
CA GLN A 11 -18.39 2.73 -5.13
C GLN A 11 -18.18 1.21 -5.12
N ASN A 12 -17.89 0.62 -6.27
CA ASN A 12 -17.61 -0.80 -6.37
C ASN A 12 -16.26 -1.09 -5.75
N HIS A 13 -16.24 -1.93 -4.70
CA HIS A 13 -15.02 -2.23 -3.95
C HIS A 13 -13.92 -2.87 -4.80
N LYS A 14 -14.30 -3.80 -5.66
CA LYS A 14 -13.34 -4.49 -6.52
C LYS A 14 -12.71 -3.52 -7.52
N LEU A 15 -13.53 -2.70 -8.17
CA LEU A 15 -13.04 -1.70 -9.13
C LEU A 15 -12.16 -0.66 -8.43
N ARG A 16 -12.53 -0.24 -7.23
CA ARG A 16 -11.74 0.70 -6.44
C ARG A 16 -10.37 0.11 -6.10
N GLY A 17 -10.33 -1.18 -5.76
CA GLY A 17 -9.07 -1.88 -5.52
C GLY A 17 -8.19 -1.94 -6.77
N GLU A 18 -8.76 -2.24 -7.92
CA GLU A 18 -8.06 -2.24 -9.20
C GLU A 18 -7.53 -0.84 -9.55
N TRP A 19 -8.33 0.18 -9.31
CA TRP A 19 -7.91 1.57 -9.49
C TRP A 19 -6.71 1.90 -8.59
N ALA A 20 -6.74 1.46 -7.33
CA ALA A 20 -5.64 1.68 -6.41
C ALA A 20 -4.35 1.00 -6.88
N GLU A 21 -4.45 -0.21 -7.46
CA GLU A 21 -3.28 -0.87 -8.05
C GLU A 21 -2.70 -0.07 -9.21
N LEU A 22 -3.55 0.46 -10.09
CA LEU A 22 -3.09 1.34 -11.18
C LEU A 22 -2.40 2.59 -10.63
N ARG A 23 -2.98 3.18 -9.59
CA ARG A 23 -2.41 4.36 -8.94
C ARG A 23 -1.04 4.06 -8.34
N PHE A 24 -0.90 2.90 -7.70
CA PHE A 24 0.37 2.45 -7.16
C PHE A 24 1.41 2.29 -8.26
N MET A 25 1.04 1.62 -9.35
CA MET A 25 1.95 1.41 -10.48
C MET A 25 2.43 2.73 -11.06
N GLN A 26 1.54 3.71 -11.20
CA GLN A 26 1.89 5.04 -11.68
C GLN A 26 2.90 5.71 -10.74
N ARG A 27 2.60 5.74 -9.45
CA ARG A 27 3.47 6.37 -8.45
C ARG A 27 4.83 5.71 -8.35
N ALA A 28 4.85 4.38 -8.35
CA ALA A 28 6.10 3.64 -8.30
C ALA A 28 6.96 3.90 -9.54
N THR A 29 6.34 3.90 -10.72
CA THR A 29 7.04 4.16 -11.99
C THR A 29 7.63 5.56 -12.02
N GLU A 30 6.89 6.57 -11.55
CA GLU A 30 7.38 7.94 -11.44
C GLU A 30 8.62 8.06 -10.55
N ARG A 31 8.74 7.16 -9.57
CA ARG A 31 9.87 7.13 -8.64
C ARG A 31 11.02 6.24 -9.09
N GLY A 32 10.95 5.73 -10.31
CA GLY A 32 12.04 4.94 -10.89
C GLY A 32 11.98 3.44 -10.61
N PHE A 33 10.89 2.94 -10.04
CA PHE A 33 10.71 1.51 -9.87
C PHE A 33 10.16 0.89 -11.16
N ARG A 34 10.61 -0.32 -11.48
CA ARG A 34 9.90 -1.15 -12.44
C ARG A 34 8.82 -1.90 -11.68
N VAL A 35 7.65 -2.01 -12.29
CA VAL A 35 6.54 -2.75 -11.70
C VAL A 35 6.22 -3.96 -12.57
N THR A 36 5.99 -5.09 -11.90
CA THR A 36 5.60 -6.34 -12.55
C THR A 36 4.38 -6.90 -11.86
N LYS A 37 3.58 -7.66 -12.60
CA LYS A 37 2.42 -8.35 -12.04
C LYS A 37 2.61 -9.86 -12.17
N PRO A 38 2.22 -10.64 -11.15
CA PRO A 38 2.25 -12.09 -11.30
C PRO A 38 1.24 -12.55 -12.35
N TRP A 39 1.58 -13.60 -13.06
CA TRP A 39 0.64 -14.20 -14.01
C TRP A 39 -0.48 -14.93 -13.26
N GLY A 40 -1.71 -14.71 -13.71
CA GLY A 40 -2.87 -15.36 -13.12
C GLY A 40 -3.39 -14.65 -11.88
N GLU A 41 -4.26 -15.33 -11.12
CA GLU A 41 -4.99 -14.75 -10.00
C GLU A 41 -4.69 -15.42 -8.66
N THR A 42 -3.73 -16.33 -8.62
CA THR A 42 -3.47 -17.13 -7.42
C THR A 42 -2.34 -16.60 -6.54
N ALA A 43 -1.58 -15.60 -7.03
CA ALA A 43 -0.51 -15.02 -6.22
C ALA A 43 -1.09 -14.19 -5.06
N PRO A 44 -0.49 -14.26 -3.86
CA PRO A 44 -0.98 -13.51 -2.70
C PRO A 44 -0.62 -12.03 -2.72
N TYR A 45 0.22 -11.60 -3.66
CA TYR A 45 0.59 -10.20 -3.82
C TYR A 45 0.11 -9.68 -5.18
N ASP A 46 -0.09 -8.36 -5.27
CA ASP A 46 -0.64 -7.73 -6.47
C ASP A 46 0.44 -7.32 -7.46
N ILE A 47 1.55 -6.82 -6.96
CA ILE A 47 2.61 -6.21 -7.75
C ILE A 47 3.95 -6.55 -7.12
N ALA A 48 4.96 -6.78 -7.95
CA ALA A 48 6.34 -6.79 -7.48
C ALA A 48 7.03 -5.53 -8.01
N THR A 49 7.73 -4.84 -7.12
CA THR A 49 8.58 -3.71 -7.50
C THR A 49 10.01 -4.21 -7.70
N ASP A 50 10.65 -3.69 -8.73
CA ASP A 50 12.03 -3.99 -9.05
C ASP A 50 12.83 -2.68 -9.00
N HIS A 51 13.77 -2.61 -8.07
CA HIS A 51 14.70 -1.50 -7.97
C HIS A 51 16.12 -2.04 -8.16
N HIS A 52 16.65 -1.87 -9.36
CA HIS A 52 18.00 -2.33 -9.71
C HIS A 52 18.23 -3.83 -9.39
N GLY A 53 17.24 -4.67 -9.70
CA GLY A 53 17.30 -6.10 -9.47
C GLY A 53 16.85 -6.55 -8.07
N HIS A 54 16.48 -5.61 -7.20
CA HIS A 54 15.92 -5.94 -5.90
C HIS A 54 14.39 -6.00 -6.01
N PHE A 55 13.84 -7.20 -5.94
CA PHE A 55 12.41 -7.45 -6.10
C PHE A 55 11.72 -7.53 -4.74
N LEU A 56 10.61 -6.80 -4.60
CA LEU A 56 9.78 -6.86 -3.40
C LEU A 56 8.32 -7.07 -3.82
N ARG A 57 7.66 -7.98 -3.12
CA ARG A 57 6.24 -8.32 -3.35
C ARG A 57 5.38 -7.36 -2.55
N VAL A 58 4.45 -6.72 -3.23
CA VAL A 58 3.60 -5.68 -2.64
C VAL A 58 2.13 -6.03 -2.80
N GLN A 59 1.40 -5.99 -1.70
CA GLN A 59 -0.06 -6.07 -1.70
C GLN A 59 -0.60 -4.65 -1.56
N VAL A 60 -1.37 -4.22 -2.56
CA VAL A 60 -1.97 -2.88 -2.56
C VAL A 60 -3.31 -2.91 -1.84
N LYS A 61 -3.51 -1.99 -0.93
CA LYS A 61 -4.76 -1.79 -0.20
C LYS A 61 -5.17 -0.33 -0.28
N CYS A 62 -6.45 -0.05 -0.11
CA CYS A 62 -6.92 1.33 -0.06
C CYS A 62 -8.06 1.46 0.92
N THR A 63 -8.33 2.68 1.37
CA THR A 63 -9.43 2.96 2.27
C THR A 63 -10.03 4.33 2.01
N ILE A 64 -11.34 4.41 2.22
CA ILE A 64 -12.09 5.67 2.33
C ILE A 64 -12.75 5.77 3.71
N TYR A 65 -12.54 4.79 4.58
CA TYR A 65 -13.30 4.64 5.82
C TYR A 65 -12.69 5.50 6.92
N GLN A 66 -13.25 6.67 7.12
CA GLN A 66 -12.83 7.61 8.14
C GLN A 66 -13.32 7.16 9.51
N ARG A 67 -12.41 7.24 10.49
CA ARG A 67 -12.69 6.96 11.89
C ARG A 67 -12.18 8.15 12.70
N GLY A 68 -13.07 9.08 13.06
CA GLY A 68 -12.64 10.38 13.59
C GLY A 68 -11.83 11.13 12.54
N ASN A 69 -10.62 11.55 12.89
CA ASN A 69 -9.69 12.17 11.94
C ASN A 69 -8.73 11.16 11.30
N SER A 70 -8.86 9.89 11.65
CA SER A 70 -8.03 8.82 11.13
C SER A 70 -8.80 7.96 10.15
N TYR A 71 -8.14 6.95 9.58
CA TYR A 71 -8.76 6.06 8.58
C TYR A 71 -8.46 4.62 8.95
N ALA A 72 -9.50 3.77 8.90
CA ALA A 72 -9.33 2.33 9.09
C ALA A 72 -9.06 1.67 7.75
N CYS A 73 -8.01 0.87 7.67
CA CYS A 73 -7.64 0.15 6.47
C CYS A 73 -7.55 -1.35 6.76
N THR A 74 -8.36 -2.13 6.05
CA THR A 74 -8.33 -3.59 6.14
C THR A 74 -7.17 -4.12 5.31
N ILE A 75 -6.30 -4.89 5.95
CA ILE A 75 -5.10 -5.45 5.31
C ILE A 75 -5.07 -6.98 5.33
N CYS A 76 -6.17 -7.62 5.71
CA CYS A 76 -6.33 -9.07 5.61
C CYS A 76 -7.14 -9.44 4.36
N SER A 77 -7.17 -10.72 4.03
CA SER A 77 -8.02 -11.26 2.96
C SER A 77 -8.97 -12.27 3.58
N SER A 78 -10.28 -12.02 3.45
CA SER A 78 -11.34 -12.91 3.98
C SER A 78 -11.04 -13.38 5.42
N HIS A 79 -10.67 -12.44 6.29
CA HIS A 79 -10.31 -12.67 7.69
C HIS A 79 -9.01 -13.46 7.90
N VAL A 80 -8.26 -13.72 6.83
CA VAL A 80 -6.96 -14.40 6.91
C VAL A 80 -5.85 -13.37 6.78
N VAL A 81 -4.92 -13.37 7.75
CA VAL A 81 -3.79 -12.44 7.79
C VAL A 81 -2.69 -12.95 6.86
N TYR A 82 -2.11 -12.05 6.08
CA TYR A 82 -0.97 -12.37 5.24
C TYR A 82 0.29 -12.61 6.07
N THR A 83 1.18 -13.44 5.54
CA THR A 83 2.44 -13.80 6.19
C THR A 83 3.65 -13.28 5.39
N PRO A 84 4.84 -13.19 6.03
CA PRO A 84 6.06 -12.78 5.32
C PRO A 84 6.49 -13.72 4.18
N HIS A 85 5.96 -14.95 4.15
CA HIS A 85 6.19 -15.87 3.03
C HIS A 85 5.40 -15.46 1.78
N GLN A 86 4.33 -14.68 1.94
CA GLN A 86 3.43 -14.33 0.86
C GLN A 86 3.74 -12.98 0.24
N LEU A 87 4.17 -12.01 1.05
CA LEU A 87 4.48 -10.67 0.58
C LEU A 87 5.47 -9.99 1.50
N ASP A 88 6.07 -8.91 1.00
CA ASP A 88 7.09 -8.16 1.74
C ASP A 88 6.53 -6.84 2.30
N PHE A 89 5.64 -6.19 1.56
CA PHE A 89 5.09 -4.89 1.93
C PHE A 89 3.60 -4.81 1.62
N PHE A 90 2.89 -4.06 2.45
CA PHE A 90 1.62 -3.46 2.07
C PHE A 90 1.87 -2.05 1.56
N ALA A 91 1.19 -1.68 0.48
CA ALA A 91 1.07 -0.30 0.06
C ALA A 91 -0.38 0.12 0.28
N ALA A 92 -0.61 0.96 1.27
CA ALA A 92 -1.96 1.35 1.67
C ALA A 92 -2.23 2.80 1.28
N LEU A 93 -3.25 3.01 0.45
CA LEU A 93 -3.67 4.33 0.00
C LEU A 93 -4.84 4.83 0.83
N VAL A 94 -4.65 5.97 1.48
CA VAL A 94 -5.76 6.72 2.08
C VAL A 94 -6.28 7.65 1.00
N ILE A 95 -7.38 7.23 0.34
CA ILE A 95 -7.87 7.87 -0.88
C ILE A 95 -8.24 9.35 -0.68
N PRO A 96 -8.99 9.72 0.39
CA PRO A 96 -9.44 11.11 0.52
C PRO A 96 -8.32 12.15 0.61
N VAL A 97 -7.15 11.75 1.06
CA VAL A 97 -5.99 12.65 1.20
C VAL A 97 -4.83 12.25 0.29
N ASP A 98 -5.06 11.31 -0.62
CA ASP A 98 -4.07 10.84 -1.61
C ASP A 98 -2.71 10.56 -0.98
N THR A 99 -2.70 9.82 0.10
CA THR A 99 -1.50 9.54 0.88
C THR A 99 -1.23 8.05 0.93
N TRP A 100 -0.02 7.66 0.60
CA TRP A 100 0.43 6.27 0.63
C TRP A 100 1.19 5.97 1.91
N TYR A 101 0.99 4.75 2.41
CA TYR A 101 1.82 4.16 3.46
C TYR A 101 2.52 2.94 2.89
N ILE A 102 3.83 2.89 3.03
CA ILE A 102 4.65 1.76 2.58
C ILE A 102 5.06 0.99 3.82
N LEU A 103 4.38 -0.11 4.08
CA LEU A 103 4.44 -0.82 5.35
C LEU A 103 5.11 -2.17 5.18
N PRO A 104 6.30 -2.37 5.76
CA PRO A 104 6.83 -3.73 5.87
C PRO A 104 5.78 -4.61 6.57
N ILE A 105 5.58 -5.83 6.08
CA ILE A 105 4.53 -6.69 6.62
C ILE A 105 4.68 -6.88 8.14
N ARG A 106 5.91 -6.94 8.63
CA ARG A 106 6.18 -7.12 10.07
C ARG A 106 5.70 -5.93 10.90
N ALA A 107 5.68 -4.74 10.33
CA ALA A 107 5.24 -3.54 11.04
C ALA A 107 3.75 -3.58 11.38
N THR A 108 2.97 -4.41 10.70
CA THR A 108 1.53 -4.53 10.93
C THR A 108 1.17 -5.47 12.08
N HIS A 109 2.13 -6.21 12.61
CA HIS A 109 1.97 -7.12 13.76
C HIS A 109 0.78 -8.09 13.63
N ASN A 110 0.58 -8.61 12.41
CA ASN A 110 -0.52 -9.54 12.11
C ASN A 110 -1.92 -8.97 12.38
N GLN A 111 -2.06 -7.65 12.38
CA GLN A 111 -3.37 -7.03 12.56
C GLN A 111 -4.18 -7.14 11.28
N PRO A 112 -5.48 -7.50 11.35
CA PRO A 112 -6.34 -7.52 10.16
C PRO A 112 -6.74 -6.13 9.69
N VAL A 113 -6.78 -5.15 10.60
CA VAL A 113 -7.12 -3.76 10.33
C VAL A 113 -6.11 -2.85 11.01
N ILE A 114 -5.63 -1.85 10.31
CA ILE A 114 -4.75 -0.83 10.87
C ILE A 114 -5.42 0.53 10.79
N VAL A 115 -5.03 1.44 11.68
CA VAL A 115 -5.54 2.81 11.69
C VAL A 115 -4.43 3.74 11.25
N LEU A 116 -4.69 4.50 10.20
CA LEU A 116 -3.75 5.43 9.58
C LEU A 116 -4.16 6.86 9.89
N SER A 117 -3.20 7.67 10.30
CA SER A 117 -3.45 9.04 10.76
C SER A 117 -2.57 10.03 10.01
N PRO A 118 -2.89 10.34 8.73
CA PRO A 118 -2.03 11.21 7.91
C PRO A 118 -1.84 12.62 8.46
N HIS A 119 -2.77 13.08 9.28
CA HIS A 119 -2.74 14.41 9.87
C HIS A 119 -1.78 14.54 11.08
N LEU A 120 -1.30 13.42 11.62
CA LEU A 120 -0.42 13.41 12.78
C LEU A 120 1.02 13.13 12.38
N THR A 121 1.95 13.97 12.81
CA THR A 121 3.37 13.75 12.57
C THR A 121 3.91 12.59 13.42
N LYS A 122 3.33 12.38 14.61
CA LYS A 122 3.70 11.28 15.50
C LYS A 122 2.54 10.33 15.63
N SER A 123 2.50 9.33 14.78
CA SER A 123 1.51 8.26 14.83
C SER A 123 2.23 6.92 14.67
N LYS A 124 1.54 5.83 15.03
CA LYS A 124 2.12 4.50 15.00
C LYS A 124 2.74 4.16 13.63
N TYR A 125 2.05 4.50 12.55
CA TYR A 125 2.50 4.21 11.20
C TYR A 125 3.07 5.44 10.47
N GLY A 126 3.24 6.55 11.18
CA GLY A 126 3.80 7.78 10.62
C GLY A 126 5.14 7.60 9.92
N PRO A 127 6.09 6.80 10.45
CA PRO A 127 7.36 6.54 9.77
C PRO A 127 7.22 5.90 8.38
N TYR A 128 6.08 5.31 8.07
CA TYR A 128 5.84 4.64 6.80
C TYR A 128 5.06 5.50 5.81
N GLN A 129 4.65 6.70 6.21
CA GLN A 129 3.91 7.62 5.35
C GLN A 129 4.81 8.10 4.22
N GLU A 130 4.40 7.86 2.97
CA GLU A 130 5.17 8.16 1.76
C GLU A 130 6.62 7.64 1.82
N ALA A 131 6.82 6.51 2.48
CA ALA A 131 8.14 5.94 2.71
C ALA A 131 8.61 5.05 1.54
N TRP A 132 8.53 5.57 0.33
CA TRP A 132 8.91 4.86 -0.90
C TRP A 132 10.37 4.38 -0.88
N HIS A 133 11.23 5.07 -0.14
CA HIS A 133 12.63 4.68 0.01
C HIS A 133 12.81 3.28 0.59
N LEU A 134 11.80 2.76 1.31
CA LEU A 134 11.86 1.41 1.87
C LEU A 134 11.81 0.34 0.78
N LEU A 135 11.35 0.68 -0.41
CA LEU A 135 11.32 -0.24 -1.55
C LEU A 135 12.61 -0.19 -2.37
N THR A 136 13.52 0.70 -2.05
CA THR A 136 14.81 0.77 -2.72
C THR A 136 15.75 -0.28 -2.16
N ARG A 137 16.71 -0.71 -3.00
CA ARG A 137 17.76 -1.59 -2.53
C ARG A 137 18.62 -0.81 -1.52
N ALA A 138 18.69 -1.32 -0.30
CA ALA A 138 19.62 -0.78 0.67
C ALA A 138 21.04 -0.95 0.12
N GLU A 139 21.83 0.13 0.09
CA GLU A 139 23.24 0.01 -0.25
C GLU A 139 23.91 -0.86 0.81
N SER A 140 24.52 -1.96 0.35
CA SER A 140 25.33 -2.76 1.25
C SER A 140 26.47 -1.88 1.73
N PRO A 141 26.71 -1.78 3.04
CA PRO A 141 27.92 -1.15 3.52
C PRO A 141 29.10 -1.91 2.92
N ALA A 142 29.96 -1.15 2.26
CA ALA A 142 31.15 -1.72 1.64
C ALA A 142 32.05 -2.35 2.71
#